data_8939b322480ab5309f00f89b64518205
#
_entry.id   8939b322480ab5309f00f89b64518205
#
_cell.length_a   1.000
_cell.length_b   1.000
_cell.length_c   1.000
_cell.angle_alpha   90.00
_cell.angle_beta   90.00
_cell.angle_gamma   90.00
#
_symmetry.space_group_name_H-M   'P 1'
#
loop_
_entity.id
_entity.type
_entity.pdbx_description
1 polymer ?
#
loop_
_entity_poly.entity_id
_entity_poly.type
_entity_poly.pdbx_seq_one_letter_code
_entity_poly.pdbx_strand_id
1 'polypeptide(L)'
;MIKIESLSKNFGDYKALDNFSLTVPKGAVYGLMGLNGAGKTTIIKHLSGLLVQDEGSITIDNQAITANEALKARVQVIPDDLFFFRSYNLNQMGAFYKKLYPLWNEERFRAMIADFGLNPKKNIGKFSKGMKKQAAFSLALAAMPDYLILDEPVDGLDPIVRRKLWHYVMEDVADKEMTVLISSHNAKEMEDVCNYIGIIAGGKMVFEGDLLEMEAPVSIEEIFIEKLGGVHYEK
;
A
#
# COMPACT_ATOMS: atom_id res chain seq x y z
N MET A 1 -10.72 -1.69 9.71
CA MET A 1 -9.64 -1.07 10.51
C MET A 1 -8.43 -1.98 10.53
N ILE A 2 -7.24 -1.46 10.23
CA ILE A 2 -5.96 -2.18 10.39
C ILE A 2 -5.36 -1.77 11.73
N LYS A 3 -4.90 -2.71 12.54
CA LYS A 3 -4.26 -2.45 13.82
C LYS A 3 -2.98 -3.27 13.97
N ILE A 4 -1.89 -2.58 14.30
CA ILE A 4 -0.59 -3.14 14.60
C ILE A 4 -0.25 -2.71 16.03
N GLU A 5 0.07 -3.67 16.91
CA GLU A 5 0.36 -3.40 18.32
C GLU A 5 1.73 -3.99 18.68
N SER A 6 2.63 -3.10 19.10
CA SER A 6 3.97 -3.43 19.63
C SER A 6 4.76 -4.40 18.76
N LEU A 7 4.68 -4.23 17.43
CA LEU A 7 5.31 -5.09 16.44
C LEU A 7 6.83 -4.98 16.50
N SER A 8 7.52 -6.09 16.75
CA SER A 8 8.97 -6.19 16.65
C SER A 8 9.39 -7.24 15.64
N LYS A 9 10.47 -6.95 14.88
CA LYS A 9 11.04 -7.86 13.89
C LYS A 9 12.55 -7.70 13.78
N ASN A 10 13.27 -8.82 13.93
CA ASN A 10 14.70 -8.91 13.77
C ASN A 10 15.06 -9.76 12.54
N PHE A 11 16.13 -9.38 11.85
CA PHE A 11 16.79 -10.17 10.82
C PHE A 11 18.25 -10.37 11.24
N GLY A 12 18.52 -11.48 11.93
CA GLY A 12 19.80 -11.65 12.61
C GLY A 12 19.99 -10.58 13.68
N ASP A 13 21.10 -9.86 13.62
CA ASP A 13 21.41 -8.78 14.56
C ASP A 13 20.73 -7.44 14.20
N TYR A 14 20.11 -7.35 13.03
CA TYR A 14 19.43 -6.13 12.57
C TYR A 14 17.97 -6.10 13.04
N LYS A 15 17.62 -5.10 13.87
CA LYS A 15 16.26 -4.85 14.33
C LYS A 15 15.53 -3.95 13.33
N ALA A 16 14.72 -4.55 12.49
CA ALA A 16 13.99 -3.85 11.42
C ALA A 16 12.73 -3.11 11.93
N LEU A 17 12.09 -3.65 12.96
CA LEU A 17 10.96 -3.01 13.68
C LEU A 17 11.18 -3.17 15.17
N ASP A 18 10.93 -2.10 15.93
CA ASP A 18 11.14 -2.02 17.36
C ASP A 18 9.91 -1.42 18.06
N ASN A 19 9.05 -2.30 18.60
CA ASN A 19 7.82 -1.92 19.30
C ASN A 19 6.93 -0.96 18.46
N PHE A 20 6.82 -1.22 17.16
CA PHE A 20 6.07 -0.39 16.23
C PHE A 20 4.57 -0.61 16.43
N SER A 21 3.81 0.49 16.54
CA SER A 21 2.35 0.46 16.61
C SER A 21 1.75 1.42 15.58
N LEU A 22 0.60 1.03 15.01
CA LEU A 22 -0.11 1.79 14.00
C LEU A 22 -1.59 1.43 14.01
N THR A 23 -2.46 2.43 13.87
CA THR A 23 -3.89 2.20 13.66
C THR A 23 -4.36 2.94 12.41
N VAL A 24 -4.86 2.19 11.40
CA VAL A 24 -5.51 2.77 10.21
C VAL A 24 -7.01 2.67 10.39
N PRO A 25 -7.73 3.79 10.54
CA PRO A 25 -9.18 3.79 10.63
C PRO A 25 -9.84 3.19 9.38
N LYS A 26 -11.06 2.66 9.52
CA LYS A 26 -11.83 2.17 8.38
C LYS A 26 -12.18 3.34 7.44
N GLY A 27 -12.07 3.14 6.14
CA GLY A 27 -12.33 4.18 5.13
C GLY A 27 -11.27 5.28 5.05
N ALA A 28 -10.18 5.16 5.82
CA ALA A 28 -9.08 6.12 5.80
C ALA A 28 -8.08 5.83 4.68
N VAL A 29 -7.44 6.90 4.19
CA VAL A 29 -6.21 6.84 3.39
C VAL A 29 -5.05 7.25 4.30
N TYR A 30 -4.25 6.29 4.69
CA TYR A 30 -3.14 6.47 5.63
C TYR A 30 -1.79 6.42 4.90
N GLY A 31 -0.99 7.46 5.01
CA GLY A 31 0.37 7.54 4.49
C GLY A 31 1.40 7.14 5.55
N LEU A 32 2.19 6.11 5.30
CA LEU A 32 3.33 5.71 6.12
C LEU A 32 4.61 6.20 5.46
N MET A 33 5.19 7.25 6.00
CA MET A 33 6.41 7.87 5.48
C MET A 33 7.66 7.45 6.24
N GLY A 34 8.79 7.49 5.57
CA GLY A 34 10.10 7.20 6.17
C GLY A 34 11.18 7.08 5.12
N LEU A 35 12.44 7.22 5.52
CA LEU A 35 13.56 7.02 4.61
C LEU A 35 13.68 5.55 4.18
N ASN A 36 14.53 5.31 3.18
CA ASN A 36 14.83 3.94 2.77
C ASN A 36 15.48 3.17 3.94
N GLY A 37 15.02 1.94 4.16
CA GLY A 37 15.46 1.12 5.30
C GLY A 37 14.76 1.43 6.63
N ALA A 38 13.85 2.40 6.71
CA ALA A 38 13.14 2.73 7.96
C ALA A 38 12.19 1.62 8.48
N GLY A 39 11.82 0.62 7.64
CA GLY A 39 10.94 -0.49 8.02
C GLY A 39 9.60 -0.54 7.27
N LYS A 40 9.29 0.42 6.37
CA LYS A 40 8.01 0.49 5.63
C LYS A 40 7.66 -0.82 4.92
N THR A 41 8.53 -1.31 4.03
CA THR A 41 8.34 -2.57 3.31
C THR A 41 8.26 -3.78 4.25
N THR A 42 8.95 -3.75 5.40
CA THR A 42 8.83 -4.81 6.41
C THR A 42 7.43 -4.86 6.99
N ILE A 43 6.81 -3.72 7.31
CA ILE A 43 5.42 -3.62 7.77
C ILE A 43 4.46 -4.18 6.70
N ILE A 44 4.62 -3.75 5.44
CA ILE A 44 3.79 -4.23 4.32
C ILE A 44 3.90 -5.74 4.14
N LYS A 45 5.09 -6.31 4.27
CA LYS A 45 5.29 -7.78 4.20
C LYS A 45 4.60 -8.52 5.35
N HIS A 46 4.52 -7.95 6.54
CA HIS A 46 3.72 -8.53 7.63
C HIS A 46 2.22 -8.46 7.32
N LEU A 47 1.73 -7.31 6.87
CA LEU A 47 0.32 -7.13 6.47
C LEU A 47 -0.09 -8.01 5.28
N SER A 48 0.85 -8.40 4.42
CA SER A 48 0.61 -9.36 3.34
C SER A 48 0.71 -10.84 3.79
N GLY A 49 1.09 -11.09 5.04
CA GLY A 49 1.32 -12.43 5.57
C GLY A 49 2.60 -13.12 5.06
N LEU A 50 3.50 -12.37 4.41
CA LEU A 50 4.80 -12.89 3.94
C LEU A 50 5.84 -12.98 5.05
N LEU A 51 5.67 -12.21 6.12
CA LEU A 51 6.52 -12.25 7.31
C LEU A 51 5.68 -12.51 8.56
N VAL A 52 6.29 -13.22 9.50
CA VAL A 52 5.75 -13.41 10.85
C VAL A 52 6.57 -12.55 11.80
N GLN A 53 5.91 -11.84 12.69
CA GLN A 53 6.51 -11.01 13.72
C GLN A 53 7.20 -11.86 14.80
N ASP A 54 8.20 -11.27 15.44
CA ASP A 54 8.85 -11.89 16.60
C ASP A 54 8.06 -11.58 17.88
N GLU A 55 7.49 -10.34 17.95
CA GLU A 55 6.64 -9.88 19.06
C GLU A 55 5.50 -8.99 18.53
N GLY A 56 4.46 -8.82 19.34
CA GLY A 56 3.31 -7.98 19.04
C GLY A 56 2.24 -8.68 18.21
N SER A 57 1.27 -7.91 17.71
CA SER A 57 0.14 -8.44 16.96
C SER A 57 -0.26 -7.57 15.77
N ILE A 58 -0.87 -8.21 14.78
CA ILE A 58 -1.43 -7.55 13.59
C ILE A 58 -2.84 -8.08 13.37
N THR A 59 -3.80 -7.18 13.33
CA THR A 59 -5.19 -7.52 13.05
C THR A 59 -5.80 -6.61 11.99
N ILE A 60 -6.71 -7.16 11.22
CA ILE A 60 -7.62 -6.43 10.33
C ILE A 60 -9.04 -6.79 10.76
N ASP A 61 -9.87 -5.79 11.08
CA ASP A 61 -11.20 -5.98 11.67
C ASP A 61 -11.17 -6.91 12.90
N ASN A 62 -10.17 -6.73 13.78
CA ASN A 62 -9.92 -7.55 14.99
C ASN A 62 -9.66 -9.04 14.70
N GLN A 63 -9.30 -9.41 13.48
CA GLN A 63 -8.96 -10.76 13.06
C GLN A 63 -7.51 -10.85 12.60
N ALA A 64 -6.80 -11.88 13.01
CA ALA A 64 -5.44 -12.12 12.53
C ALA A 64 -5.44 -12.49 11.04
N ILE A 65 -4.69 -11.77 10.23
CA ILE A 65 -4.66 -11.99 8.76
C ILE A 65 -4.09 -13.36 8.40
N THR A 66 -3.19 -13.91 9.20
CA THR A 66 -2.53 -15.19 8.93
C THR A 66 -3.45 -16.39 9.01
N ALA A 67 -4.52 -16.32 9.78
CA ALA A 67 -5.42 -17.44 10.08
C ALA A 67 -6.73 -17.44 9.28
N ASN A 68 -7.00 -16.39 8.46
CA ASN A 68 -8.30 -16.22 7.83
C ASN A 68 -8.21 -15.98 6.32
N GLU A 69 -8.50 -17.02 5.52
CA GLU A 69 -8.46 -16.92 4.05
C GLU A 69 -9.55 -15.98 3.50
N ALA A 70 -10.72 -15.92 4.13
CA ALA A 70 -11.78 -15.00 3.72
C ALA A 70 -11.36 -13.54 3.93
N LEU A 71 -10.61 -13.25 5.00
CA LEU A 71 -10.04 -11.93 5.23
C LEU A 71 -8.96 -11.61 4.19
N LYS A 72 -8.09 -12.57 3.85
CA LYS A 72 -7.06 -12.37 2.81
C LYS A 72 -7.66 -12.02 1.45
N ALA A 73 -8.82 -12.59 1.12
CA ALA A 73 -9.52 -12.27 -0.13
C ALA A 73 -10.02 -10.82 -0.19
N ARG A 74 -10.16 -10.15 0.97
CA ARG A 74 -10.58 -8.74 1.08
C ARG A 74 -9.41 -7.75 1.11
N VAL A 75 -8.16 -8.25 1.15
CA VAL A 75 -6.94 -7.45 1.21
C VAL A 75 -6.18 -7.58 -0.09
N GLN A 76 -5.88 -6.46 -0.73
CA GLN A 76 -4.97 -6.42 -1.87
C GLN A 76 -3.69 -5.69 -1.50
N VAL A 77 -2.56 -6.23 -1.93
CA VAL A 77 -1.24 -5.64 -1.72
C VAL A 77 -0.57 -5.42 -3.07
N ILE A 78 -0.13 -4.20 -3.34
CA ILE A 78 0.69 -3.87 -4.50
C ILE A 78 2.09 -3.52 -3.97
N PRO A 79 3.05 -4.45 -4.06
CA PRO A 79 4.43 -4.20 -3.64
C PRO A 79 5.16 -3.35 -4.67
N ASP A 80 6.27 -2.70 -4.29
CA ASP A 80 7.12 -1.97 -5.25
C ASP A 80 7.75 -2.92 -6.29
N ASP A 81 8.22 -4.09 -5.86
CA ASP A 81 8.70 -5.14 -6.78
C ASP A 81 7.52 -6.04 -7.22
N LEU A 82 6.97 -5.72 -8.37
CA LEU A 82 5.78 -6.37 -8.91
C LEU A 82 6.09 -7.75 -9.48
N PHE A 83 5.37 -8.76 -9.00
CA PHE A 83 5.43 -10.11 -9.52
C PHE A 83 4.26 -10.43 -10.47
N PHE A 84 4.58 -10.92 -11.67
CA PHE A 84 3.62 -11.49 -12.62
C PHE A 84 4.15 -12.81 -13.17
N PHE A 85 3.25 -13.73 -13.50
CA PHE A 85 3.66 -14.94 -14.22
C PHE A 85 4.27 -14.56 -15.57
N ARG A 86 5.52 -14.97 -15.81
CA ARG A 86 6.35 -14.50 -16.94
C ARG A 86 5.71 -14.69 -18.30
N SER A 87 4.88 -15.73 -18.50
CA SER A 87 4.22 -16.06 -19.77
C SER A 87 2.82 -15.49 -19.91
N TYR A 88 2.25 -14.91 -18.82
CA TYR A 88 0.86 -14.48 -18.82
C TYR A 88 0.68 -13.11 -19.48
N ASN A 89 -0.48 -12.96 -20.13
CA ASN A 89 -1.05 -11.67 -20.53
C ASN A 89 -2.15 -11.24 -19.53
N LEU A 90 -2.71 -10.04 -19.71
CA LEU A 90 -3.74 -9.51 -18.80
C LEU A 90 -5.02 -10.36 -18.77
N ASN A 91 -5.45 -10.95 -19.91
CA ASN A 91 -6.62 -11.84 -19.92
C ASN A 91 -6.38 -13.07 -19.04
N GLN A 92 -5.18 -13.65 -19.09
CA GLN A 92 -4.84 -14.82 -18.28
C GLN A 92 -4.69 -14.47 -16.79
N MET A 93 -4.10 -13.29 -16.49
CA MET A 93 -4.04 -12.81 -15.12
C MET A 93 -5.42 -12.49 -14.55
N GLY A 94 -6.30 -11.81 -15.32
CA GLY A 94 -7.68 -11.56 -14.90
C GLY A 94 -8.47 -12.86 -14.65
N ALA A 95 -8.31 -13.87 -15.54
CA ALA A 95 -8.92 -15.19 -15.34
C ALA A 95 -8.39 -15.92 -14.09
N PHE A 96 -7.12 -15.71 -13.73
CA PHE A 96 -6.52 -16.22 -12.50
C PHE A 96 -7.10 -15.51 -11.27
N TYR A 97 -7.15 -14.18 -11.26
CA TYR A 97 -7.74 -13.38 -10.18
C TYR A 97 -9.21 -13.72 -9.95
N LYS A 98 -9.99 -13.88 -11.02
CA LYS A 98 -11.39 -14.28 -10.95
C LYS A 98 -11.63 -15.60 -10.19
N LYS A 99 -10.66 -16.53 -10.20
CA LYS A 99 -10.74 -17.78 -9.44
C LYS A 99 -10.38 -17.61 -7.96
N LEU A 100 -9.56 -16.60 -7.63
CA LEU A 100 -9.08 -16.37 -6.28
C LEU A 100 -9.96 -15.42 -5.49
N TYR A 101 -10.55 -14.42 -6.16
CA TYR A 101 -11.27 -13.33 -5.51
C TYR A 101 -12.77 -13.44 -5.79
N PRO A 102 -13.60 -13.79 -4.78
CA PRO A 102 -15.03 -14.03 -4.96
C PRO A 102 -15.82 -12.81 -5.49
N LEU A 103 -15.33 -11.59 -5.18
CA LEU A 103 -15.96 -10.32 -5.60
C LEU A 103 -15.38 -9.76 -6.89
N TRP A 104 -14.62 -10.55 -7.65
CA TRP A 104 -14.01 -10.11 -8.90
C TRP A 104 -14.98 -9.44 -9.85
N ASN A 105 -14.69 -8.21 -10.25
CA ASN A 105 -15.48 -7.42 -11.20
C ASN A 105 -14.78 -7.37 -12.58
N GLU A 106 -15.24 -8.22 -13.50
CA GLU A 106 -14.68 -8.33 -14.85
C GLU A 106 -14.87 -7.05 -15.67
N GLU A 107 -16.04 -6.39 -15.52
CA GLU A 107 -16.34 -5.16 -16.25
C GLU A 107 -15.40 -4.04 -15.84
N ARG A 108 -15.22 -3.84 -14.53
CA ARG A 108 -14.24 -2.87 -13.98
C ARG A 108 -12.81 -3.15 -14.45
N PHE A 109 -12.39 -4.41 -14.42
CA PHE A 109 -11.08 -4.80 -14.95
C PHE A 109 -10.90 -4.38 -16.39
N ARG A 110 -11.89 -4.69 -17.25
CA ARG A 110 -11.82 -4.33 -18.67
C ARG A 110 -11.86 -2.84 -18.91
N ALA A 111 -12.69 -2.10 -18.17
CA ALA A 111 -12.74 -0.65 -18.24
C ALA A 111 -11.38 -0.02 -17.89
N MET A 112 -10.76 -0.45 -16.79
CA MET A 112 -9.47 0.09 -16.36
C MET A 112 -8.34 -0.20 -17.35
N ILE A 113 -8.21 -1.44 -17.85
CA ILE A 113 -7.16 -1.76 -18.83
C ILE A 113 -7.35 -1.01 -20.15
N ALA A 114 -8.61 -0.75 -20.56
CA ALA A 114 -8.91 0.06 -21.75
C ALA A 114 -8.56 1.54 -21.52
N ASP A 115 -8.93 2.13 -20.37
CA ASP A 115 -8.59 3.52 -20.02
C ASP A 115 -7.08 3.77 -19.92
N PHE A 116 -6.31 2.77 -19.44
CA PHE A 116 -4.85 2.82 -19.45
C PHE A 116 -4.21 2.49 -20.81
N GLY A 117 -5.01 2.13 -21.82
CA GLY A 117 -4.50 1.75 -23.13
C GLY A 117 -3.67 0.47 -23.13
N LEU A 118 -3.88 -0.42 -22.17
CA LEU A 118 -3.13 -1.67 -22.07
C LEU A 118 -3.67 -2.72 -23.03
N ASN A 119 -2.79 -3.36 -23.82
CA ASN A 119 -3.18 -4.47 -24.67
C ASN A 119 -3.37 -5.76 -23.87
N PRO A 120 -4.61 -6.28 -23.70
CA PRO A 120 -4.89 -7.43 -22.86
C PRO A 120 -4.28 -8.76 -23.35
N LYS A 121 -3.87 -8.83 -24.60
CA LYS A 121 -3.26 -10.02 -25.23
C LYS A 121 -1.73 -9.98 -25.20
N LYS A 122 -1.12 -8.82 -24.94
CA LYS A 122 0.33 -8.68 -24.88
C LYS A 122 0.87 -9.29 -23.57
N ASN A 123 1.97 -10.03 -23.66
CA ASN A 123 2.65 -10.59 -22.50
C ASN A 123 3.08 -9.48 -21.53
N ILE A 124 2.71 -9.60 -20.24
CA ILE A 124 3.01 -8.61 -19.20
C ILE A 124 4.51 -8.45 -18.97
N GLY A 125 5.30 -9.52 -19.21
CA GLY A 125 6.76 -9.45 -19.15
C GLY A 125 7.37 -8.41 -20.10
N LYS A 126 6.65 -8.04 -21.18
CA LYS A 126 7.05 -7.02 -22.16
C LYS A 126 6.50 -5.61 -21.86
N PHE A 127 5.84 -5.42 -20.71
CA PHE A 127 5.36 -4.12 -20.26
C PHE A 127 6.51 -3.31 -19.66
N SER A 128 6.46 -1.98 -19.80
CA SER A 128 7.32 -1.07 -19.02
C SER A 128 6.99 -1.15 -17.53
N LYS A 129 7.85 -0.60 -16.66
CA LYS A 129 7.59 -0.51 -15.19
C LYS A 129 6.24 0.17 -14.94
N GLY A 130 5.95 1.29 -15.62
CA GLY A 130 4.68 2.01 -15.49
C GLY A 130 3.48 1.19 -15.96
N MET A 131 3.56 0.51 -17.11
CA MET A 131 2.47 -0.37 -17.58
C MET A 131 2.23 -1.56 -16.63
N LYS A 132 3.27 -2.08 -15.99
CA LYS A 132 3.11 -3.13 -14.97
C LYS A 132 2.40 -2.61 -13.73
N LYS A 133 2.71 -1.38 -13.28
CA LYS A 133 1.98 -0.74 -12.16
C LYS A 133 0.51 -0.54 -12.53
N GLN A 134 0.19 -0.02 -13.72
CA GLN A 134 -1.19 0.10 -14.21
C GLN A 134 -1.92 -1.25 -14.22
N ALA A 135 -1.25 -2.31 -14.68
CA ALA A 135 -1.79 -3.67 -14.68
C ALA A 135 -2.06 -4.19 -13.26
N ALA A 136 -1.14 -3.96 -12.32
CA ALA A 136 -1.29 -4.35 -10.92
C ALA A 136 -2.49 -3.64 -10.26
N PHE A 137 -2.64 -2.33 -10.45
CA PHE A 137 -3.80 -1.59 -9.96
C PHE A 137 -5.11 -2.09 -10.58
N SER A 138 -5.14 -2.33 -11.90
CA SER A 138 -6.34 -2.84 -12.57
C SER A 138 -6.77 -4.20 -12.02
N LEU A 139 -5.82 -5.08 -11.71
CA LEU A 139 -6.10 -6.39 -11.12
C LEU A 139 -6.55 -6.27 -9.65
N ALA A 140 -5.84 -5.45 -8.86
CA ALA A 140 -6.12 -5.29 -7.44
C ALA A 140 -7.50 -4.64 -7.21
N LEU A 141 -7.82 -3.54 -7.89
CA LEU A 141 -9.09 -2.84 -7.72
C LEU A 141 -10.27 -3.62 -8.30
N ALA A 142 -10.06 -4.41 -9.37
CA ALA A 142 -11.10 -5.30 -9.89
C ALA A 142 -11.40 -6.50 -8.97
N ALA A 143 -10.51 -6.84 -8.03
CA ALA A 143 -10.78 -7.81 -6.98
C ALA A 143 -11.74 -7.27 -5.92
N MET A 144 -12.12 -5.99 -5.98
CA MET A 144 -13.05 -5.31 -5.08
C MET A 144 -12.64 -5.41 -3.61
N PRO A 145 -11.42 -5.00 -3.25
CA PRO A 145 -10.91 -5.13 -1.89
C PRO A 145 -11.57 -4.15 -0.93
N ASP A 146 -11.63 -4.53 0.36
CA ASP A 146 -11.94 -3.61 1.45
C ASP A 146 -10.68 -2.90 1.98
N TYR A 147 -9.52 -3.52 1.76
CA TYR A 147 -8.20 -3.04 2.21
C TYR A 147 -7.21 -3.06 1.05
N LEU A 148 -6.62 -1.91 0.76
CA LEU A 148 -5.58 -1.76 -0.27
C LEU A 148 -4.28 -1.29 0.38
N ILE A 149 -3.22 -2.08 0.23
CA ILE A 149 -1.91 -1.80 0.80
C ILE A 149 -0.92 -1.58 -0.33
N LEU A 150 -0.26 -0.42 -0.34
CA LEU A 150 0.55 0.06 -1.45
C LEU A 150 1.98 0.36 -0.99
N ASP A 151 2.98 -0.26 -1.63
CA ASP A 151 4.40 0.03 -1.38
C ASP A 151 4.98 0.85 -2.54
N GLU A 152 5.32 2.13 -2.30
CA GLU A 152 5.84 3.09 -3.29
C GLU A 152 5.05 3.04 -4.63
N PRO A 153 3.71 3.21 -4.60
CA PRO A 153 2.83 2.78 -5.69
C PRO A 153 3.00 3.54 -6.99
N VAL A 154 3.35 4.82 -6.93
CA VAL A 154 3.39 5.68 -8.13
C VAL A 154 4.80 6.18 -8.45
N ASP A 155 5.82 5.66 -7.76
CA ASP A 155 7.21 5.98 -8.09
C ASP A 155 7.53 5.63 -9.55
N GLY A 156 8.10 6.61 -10.28
CA GLY A 156 8.47 6.48 -11.69
C GLY A 156 7.28 6.49 -12.67
N LEU A 157 6.07 6.88 -12.25
CA LEU A 157 4.93 7.10 -13.13
C LEU A 157 4.87 8.55 -13.62
N ASP A 158 4.41 8.73 -14.87
CA ASP A 158 4.09 10.06 -15.36
C ASP A 158 2.88 10.67 -14.61
N PRO A 159 2.77 12.02 -14.53
CA PRO A 159 1.72 12.68 -13.75
C PRO A 159 0.29 12.34 -14.19
N ILE A 160 0.06 12.06 -15.49
CA ILE A 160 -1.28 11.76 -16.01
C ILE A 160 -1.73 10.38 -15.52
N VAL A 161 -0.84 9.39 -15.62
CA VAL A 161 -1.12 8.02 -15.13
C VAL A 161 -1.30 8.02 -13.62
N ARG A 162 -0.44 8.74 -12.88
CA ARG A 162 -0.55 8.89 -11.42
C ARG A 162 -1.91 9.43 -11.02
N ARG A 163 -2.36 10.52 -11.65
CA ARG A 163 -3.68 11.12 -11.39
C ARG A 163 -4.83 10.16 -11.66
N LYS A 164 -4.77 9.39 -12.75
CA LYS A 164 -5.78 8.36 -13.05
C LYS A 164 -5.82 7.26 -12.00
N LEU A 165 -4.66 6.77 -11.56
CA LEU A 165 -4.59 5.74 -10.52
C LEU A 165 -5.22 6.21 -9.21
N TRP A 166 -4.86 7.42 -8.77
CA TRP A 166 -5.45 8.00 -7.55
C TRP A 166 -6.95 8.25 -7.69
N HIS A 167 -7.43 8.65 -8.87
CA HIS A 167 -8.86 8.78 -9.10
C HIS A 167 -9.61 7.47 -8.84
N TYR A 168 -9.16 6.35 -9.40
CA TYR A 168 -9.76 5.04 -9.15
C TYR A 168 -9.71 4.60 -7.68
N VAL A 169 -8.61 4.88 -6.99
CA VAL A 169 -8.46 4.57 -5.56
C VAL A 169 -9.41 5.41 -4.71
N MET A 170 -9.46 6.73 -4.95
CA MET A 170 -10.29 7.65 -4.17
C MET A 170 -11.78 7.44 -4.43
N GLU A 171 -12.18 7.02 -5.64
CA GLU A 171 -13.55 6.58 -5.94
C GLU A 171 -13.95 5.39 -5.06
N ASP A 172 -13.10 4.37 -4.93
CA ASP A 172 -13.38 3.22 -4.06
C ASP A 172 -13.36 3.58 -2.57
N VAL A 173 -12.52 4.52 -2.14
CA VAL A 173 -12.54 5.04 -0.76
C VAL A 173 -13.88 5.73 -0.48
N ALA A 174 -14.35 6.59 -1.38
CA ALA A 174 -15.59 7.34 -1.21
C ALA A 174 -16.84 6.44 -1.27
N ASP A 175 -16.89 5.53 -2.26
CA ASP A 175 -18.12 4.77 -2.55
C ASP A 175 -18.26 3.51 -1.69
N LYS A 176 -17.13 2.93 -1.23
CA LYS A 176 -17.10 1.61 -0.57
C LYS A 176 -16.45 1.63 0.81
N GLU A 177 -16.06 2.80 1.30
CA GLU A 177 -15.27 2.92 2.54
C GLU A 177 -13.98 2.05 2.51
N MET A 178 -13.36 1.90 1.31
CA MET A 178 -12.11 1.16 1.19
C MET A 178 -11.03 1.81 2.05
N THR A 179 -10.34 1.01 2.83
CA THR A 179 -9.23 1.48 3.68
C THR A 179 -7.91 1.32 2.92
N VAL A 180 -7.11 2.37 2.87
CA VAL A 180 -5.85 2.38 2.11
C VAL A 180 -4.67 2.68 3.04
N LEU A 181 -3.62 1.86 2.97
CA LEU A 181 -2.32 2.14 3.57
C LEU A 181 -1.29 2.31 2.45
N ILE A 182 -0.61 3.45 2.43
CA ILE A 182 0.38 3.79 1.41
C ILE A 182 1.73 3.97 2.07
N SER A 183 2.77 3.26 1.64
CA SER A 183 4.14 3.65 1.97
C SER A 183 4.69 4.58 0.91
N SER A 184 5.34 5.66 1.32
CA SER A 184 6.06 6.56 0.41
C SER A 184 7.16 7.34 1.15
N HIS A 185 8.09 7.86 0.38
CA HIS A 185 9.07 8.86 0.85
C HIS A 185 8.77 10.26 0.27
N ASN A 186 7.69 10.41 -0.51
CA ASN A 186 7.30 11.66 -1.17
C ASN A 186 6.21 12.37 -0.36
N ALA A 187 6.59 13.41 0.40
CA ALA A 187 5.68 14.17 1.25
C ALA A 187 4.53 14.83 0.48
N LYS A 188 4.84 15.45 -0.65
CA LYS A 188 3.84 16.15 -1.47
C LYS A 188 2.76 15.21 -1.98
N GLU A 189 3.12 13.99 -2.36
CA GLU A 189 2.16 12.99 -2.78
C GLU A 189 1.22 12.59 -1.63
N MET A 190 1.77 12.47 -0.42
CA MET A 190 0.96 12.14 0.75
C MET A 190 -0.01 13.27 1.13
N GLU A 191 0.41 14.52 1.00
CA GLU A 191 -0.47 15.71 1.17
C GLU A 191 -1.70 15.69 0.23
N ASP A 192 -1.49 15.23 -1.01
CA ASP A 192 -2.54 15.24 -2.03
C ASP A 192 -3.61 14.13 -1.82
N VAL A 193 -3.29 13.04 -1.14
CA VAL A 193 -4.16 11.84 -1.13
C VAL A 193 -4.49 11.30 0.26
N CYS A 194 -3.70 11.58 1.30
CA CYS A 194 -3.90 11.01 2.63
C CYS A 194 -4.74 11.93 3.53
N ASN A 195 -5.51 11.33 4.44
CA ASN A 195 -6.11 12.02 5.56
C ASN A 195 -5.42 11.71 6.90
N TYR A 196 -4.62 10.65 6.96
CA TYR A 196 -3.75 10.34 8.09
C TYR A 196 -2.31 10.15 7.63
N ILE A 197 -1.36 10.51 8.49
CA ILE A 197 0.06 10.36 8.21
C ILE A 197 0.80 9.77 9.41
N GLY A 198 1.70 8.82 9.18
CA GLY A 198 2.66 8.32 10.14
C GLY A 198 4.07 8.42 9.59
N ILE A 199 5.03 8.78 10.44
CA ILE A 199 6.45 8.81 10.07
C ILE A 199 7.18 7.74 10.86
N ILE A 200 7.87 6.85 10.13
CA ILE A 200 8.70 5.78 10.72
C ILE A 200 10.19 6.09 10.55
N ALA A 201 10.95 5.93 11.62
CA ALA A 201 12.41 6.02 11.62
C ALA A 201 13.01 4.91 12.51
N GLY A 202 14.03 4.21 12.00
CA GLY A 202 14.70 3.15 12.76
C GLY A 202 13.74 2.07 13.30
N GLY A 203 12.73 1.73 12.54
CA GLY A 203 11.73 0.72 12.93
C GLY A 203 10.70 1.18 13.98
N LYS A 204 10.65 2.48 14.32
CA LYS A 204 9.72 3.06 15.30
C LYS A 204 8.83 4.11 14.69
N MET A 205 7.58 4.23 15.17
CA MET A 205 6.75 5.38 14.87
C MET A 205 7.31 6.61 15.60
N VAL A 206 7.65 7.68 14.86
CA VAL A 206 8.18 8.93 15.42
C VAL A 206 7.20 10.10 15.34
N PHE A 207 6.19 9.97 14.51
CA PHE A 207 5.09 10.93 14.38
C PHE A 207 3.85 10.23 13.83
N GLU A 208 2.68 10.63 14.30
CA GLU A 208 1.38 10.24 13.75
C GLU A 208 0.42 11.42 13.89
N GLY A 209 -0.37 11.68 12.83
CA GLY A 209 -1.31 12.80 12.82
C GLY A 209 -2.48 12.60 11.86
N ASP A 210 -3.61 13.20 12.23
CA ASP A 210 -4.77 13.39 11.36
C ASP A 210 -4.61 14.74 10.65
N LEU A 211 -4.50 14.71 9.32
CA LEU A 211 -4.26 15.92 8.53
C LEU A 211 -5.47 16.85 8.49
N LEU A 212 -6.67 16.35 8.79
CA LEU A 212 -7.89 17.15 8.83
C LEU A 212 -8.03 17.92 10.16
N GLU A 213 -7.37 17.44 11.23
CA GLU A 213 -7.41 18.06 12.57
C GLU A 213 -6.23 19.01 12.83
N MET A 214 -5.26 19.09 11.92
CA MET A 214 -4.11 19.97 12.07
C MET A 214 -4.53 21.45 11.90
N GLU A 215 -4.26 22.29 12.92
CA GLU A 215 -4.71 23.69 13.06
C GLU A 215 -4.12 24.68 12.02
N ALA A 216 -3.16 24.27 11.21
CA ALA A 216 -2.57 25.11 10.16
C ALA A 216 -2.25 24.25 8.94
N PRO A 217 -2.10 24.82 7.74
CA PRO A 217 -1.53 24.11 6.60
C PRO A 217 -0.06 23.81 6.88
N VAL A 218 0.19 22.77 7.70
CA VAL A 218 1.54 22.31 8.02
C VAL A 218 1.97 21.44 6.85
N SER A 219 3.08 21.80 6.22
CA SER A 219 3.67 20.98 5.18
C SER A 219 4.15 19.64 5.79
N ILE A 220 3.66 18.53 5.26
CA ILE A 220 4.16 17.20 5.65
C ILE A 220 5.68 17.14 5.43
N GLU A 221 6.20 17.83 4.42
CA GLU A 221 7.64 17.91 4.16
C GLU A 221 8.39 18.56 5.32
N GLU A 222 7.85 19.64 5.92
CA GLU A 222 8.45 20.30 7.09
C GLU A 222 8.45 19.37 8.31
N ILE A 223 7.33 18.70 8.59
CA ILE A 223 7.24 17.69 9.67
C ILE A 223 8.23 16.57 9.42
N PHE A 224 8.31 16.07 8.20
CA PHE A 224 9.22 15.00 7.82
C PHE A 224 10.68 15.39 8.05
N ILE A 225 11.08 16.60 7.64
CA ILE A 225 12.43 17.12 7.85
C ILE A 225 12.70 17.33 9.35
N GLU A 226 11.75 17.90 10.10
CA GLU A 226 11.90 18.13 11.56
C GLU A 226 12.11 16.79 12.30
N LYS A 227 11.25 15.79 12.02
CA LYS A 227 11.30 14.49 12.72
C LYS A 227 12.49 13.62 12.32
N LEU A 228 12.99 13.77 11.11
CA LEU A 228 14.11 12.97 10.58
C LEU A 228 15.44 13.74 10.49
N GLY A 229 15.42 15.07 10.46
CA GLY A 229 16.63 15.90 10.36
C GLY A 229 17.61 15.77 11.53
N GLY A 230 17.14 15.25 12.68
CA GLY A 230 17.97 14.92 13.84
C GLY A 230 18.37 13.44 13.95
N VAL A 231 17.92 12.59 13.05
CA VAL A 231 18.24 11.16 13.08
C VAL A 231 19.52 10.91 12.31
N HIS A 232 20.65 10.78 13.02
CA HIS A 232 21.88 10.27 12.42
C HIS A 232 21.73 8.77 12.17
N TYR A 233 21.61 8.37 10.89
CA TYR A 233 21.73 6.96 10.51
C TYR A 233 23.22 6.57 10.59
N GLU A 234 23.57 5.76 11.58
CA GLU A 234 24.82 4.99 11.52
C GLU A 234 24.74 4.04 10.32
N LYS A 235 25.75 4.13 9.46
CA LYS A 235 25.84 3.34 8.22
C LYS A 235 26.26 1.91 8.49
#